data_3f4e1926699d0542fb561da44b68b166
#
_entry.id   3f4e1926699d0542fb561da44b68b166
#
_cell.length_a   1.000
_cell.length_b   1.000
_cell.length_c   1.000
_cell.angle_alpha   90.00
_cell.angle_beta   90.00
_cell.angle_gamma   90.00
#
_symmetry.space_group_name_H-M   'P 1'
#
loop_
_entity.id
_entity.type
_entity.pdbx_description
1 polymer ?
#
loop_
_entity_poly.entity_id
_entity_poly.type
_entity_poly.pdbx_seq_one_letter_code
_entity_poly.pdbx_strand_id
1 'polypeptide(L)'
;NSSQGDLLASLENNKANGGILGYTPHWIVNSVVVVGTADAIRELAARPDVERIEPDLVVELIEPLPSEKVVREDKDANGIGITPGVVAVNAPQVWNDLGIDGTGVVVGILDTGVDGNHPALADRWRGNFAPASECWLDAANLGDPDFPVDQHYHGTHVMGTVTGLALDDTIGVAPGALWIATNIINSSTGPA
;
A
#
# COMPACT_ATOMS: atom_id res chain seq x y z
N ASN A 1 -22.55 -8.49 -0.19
CA ASN A 1 -22.39 -9.22 -1.46
C ASN A 1 -23.24 -10.46 -1.42
N SER A 2 -24.18 -10.66 -2.38
CA SER A 2 -25.15 -11.77 -2.35
C SER A 2 -24.47 -13.15 -2.45
N SER A 3 -23.26 -13.23 -3.02
CA SER A 3 -22.51 -14.47 -3.20
C SER A 3 -21.88 -15.05 -1.92
N GLN A 4 -21.72 -14.25 -0.87
CA GLN A 4 -21.10 -14.68 0.39
C GLN A 4 -22.11 -14.89 1.52
N GLY A 5 -23.40 -14.62 1.31
CA GLY A 5 -24.40 -14.57 2.36
C GLY A 5 -24.49 -15.84 3.21
N ASP A 6 -24.58 -16.99 2.56
CA ASP A 6 -24.72 -18.29 3.25
C ASP A 6 -23.43 -18.68 3.98
N LEU A 7 -22.27 -18.38 3.40
CA LEU A 7 -20.97 -18.58 4.04
C LEU A 7 -20.82 -17.73 5.28
N LEU A 8 -21.13 -16.42 5.19
CA LEU A 8 -21.02 -15.50 6.33
C LEU A 8 -21.96 -15.88 7.48
N ALA A 9 -23.19 -16.31 7.17
CA ALA A 9 -24.12 -16.81 8.18
C ALA A 9 -23.59 -18.08 8.88
N SER A 10 -22.95 -18.98 8.13
CA SER A 10 -22.29 -20.16 8.68
C SER A 10 -21.10 -19.82 9.58
N LEU A 11 -20.28 -18.85 9.16
CA LEU A 11 -19.14 -18.37 9.96
C LEU A 11 -19.58 -17.75 11.27
N GLU A 12 -20.66 -16.96 11.27
CA GLU A 12 -21.22 -16.37 12.49
C GLU A 12 -21.73 -17.43 13.46
N ASN A 13 -22.42 -18.45 12.98
CA ASN A 13 -22.86 -19.59 13.80
C ASN A 13 -21.69 -20.37 14.39
N ASN A 14 -20.65 -20.64 13.61
CA ASN A 14 -19.44 -21.32 14.07
C ASN A 14 -18.63 -20.49 15.06
N LYS A 15 -18.66 -19.16 14.92
CA LYS A 15 -18.06 -18.24 15.89
C LYS A 15 -18.75 -18.33 17.26
N ALA A 16 -20.08 -18.38 17.28
CA ALA A 16 -20.83 -18.55 18.51
C ALA A 16 -20.50 -19.88 19.22
N ASN A 17 -20.10 -20.91 18.48
CA ASN A 17 -19.71 -22.23 19.01
C ASN A 17 -18.20 -22.37 19.28
N GLY A 18 -17.40 -21.30 19.09
CA GLY A 18 -15.96 -21.29 19.35
C GLY A 18 -15.10 -22.00 18.29
N GLY A 19 -15.66 -22.45 17.19
CA GLY A 19 -14.92 -23.04 16.06
C GLY A 19 -14.19 -22.00 15.22
N ILE A 20 -14.78 -20.84 15.07
CA ILE A 20 -14.20 -19.67 14.37
C ILE A 20 -13.86 -18.60 15.41
N LEU A 21 -12.64 -18.08 15.37
CA LEU A 21 -12.16 -17.01 16.23
C LEU A 21 -12.45 -15.62 15.63
N GLY A 22 -12.34 -15.53 14.31
CA GLY A 22 -12.60 -14.29 13.56
C GLY A 22 -12.68 -14.54 12.07
N TYR A 23 -13.26 -13.59 11.33
CA TYR A 23 -13.24 -13.60 9.88
C TYR A 23 -13.39 -12.19 9.31
N THR A 24 -12.82 -11.98 8.12
CA THR A 24 -12.89 -10.71 7.38
C THR A 24 -13.30 -10.99 5.92
N PRO A 25 -14.49 -10.53 5.48
CA PRO A 25 -14.93 -10.70 4.10
C PRO A 25 -14.31 -9.65 3.18
N HIS A 26 -13.87 -10.08 2.00
CA HIS A 26 -13.35 -9.24 0.93
C HIS A 26 -14.23 -9.39 -0.31
N TRP A 27 -14.93 -8.32 -0.70
CA TRP A 27 -15.91 -8.37 -1.78
C TRP A 27 -15.28 -8.32 -3.18
N ILE A 28 -14.12 -7.66 -3.34
CA ILE A 28 -13.44 -7.47 -4.65
C ILE A 28 -12.99 -8.81 -5.22
N VAL A 29 -12.35 -9.64 -4.39
CA VAL A 29 -11.80 -10.95 -4.79
C VAL A 29 -12.70 -12.11 -4.40
N ASN A 30 -13.91 -11.83 -3.90
CA ASN A 30 -14.89 -12.83 -3.43
C ASN A 30 -14.26 -13.86 -2.46
N SER A 31 -13.44 -13.38 -1.53
CA SER A 31 -12.77 -14.20 -0.52
C SER A 31 -13.17 -13.81 0.90
N VAL A 32 -12.91 -14.69 1.85
CA VAL A 32 -13.04 -14.41 3.29
C VAL A 32 -11.80 -14.95 3.98
N VAL A 33 -11.09 -14.08 4.71
CA VAL A 33 -10.03 -14.52 5.62
C VAL A 33 -10.69 -15.07 6.88
N VAL A 34 -10.27 -16.24 7.33
CA VAL A 34 -10.88 -16.94 8.48
C VAL A 34 -9.79 -17.40 9.42
N VAL A 35 -9.96 -17.09 10.71
CA VAL A 35 -9.15 -17.63 11.81
C VAL A 35 -10.03 -18.58 12.61
N GLY A 36 -9.62 -19.84 12.70
CA GLY A 36 -10.43 -20.87 13.38
C GLY A 36 -9.68 -22.15 13.66
N THR A 37 -10.39 -23.10 14.26
CA THR A 37 -9.84 -24.43 14.54
C THR A 37 -9.68 -25.26 13.26
N ALA A 38 -8.79 -26.25 13.29
CA ALA A 38 -8.58 -27.14 12.15
C ALA A 38 -9.87 -27.87 11.73
N ASP A 39 -10.75 -28.19 12.67
CA ASP A 39 -12.02 -28.87 12.37
C ASP A 39 -12.99 -27.93 11.67
N ALA A 40 -13.11 -26.68 12.14
CA ALA A 40 -13.93 -25.67 11.49
C ALA A 40 -13.44 -25.37 10.06
N ILE A 41 -12.13 -25.32 9.84
CA ILE A 41 -11.54 -25.13 8.50
C ILE A 41 -11.86 -26.33 7.59
N ARG A 42 -11.83 -27.59 8.11
CA ARG A 42 -12.22 -28.76 7.33
C ARG A 42 -13.72 -28.75 6.97
N GLU A 43 -14.59 -28.30 7.88
CA GLU A 43 -16.00 -28.11 7.60
C GLU A 43 -16.24 -27.09 6.49
N LEU A 44 -15.52 -25.96 6.53
CA LEU A 44 -15.57 -24.96 5.46
C LEU A 44 -15.11 -25.54 4.12
N ALA A 45 -14.05 -26.35 4.10
CA ALA A 45 -13.52 -26.98 2.89
C ALA A 45 -14.51 -27.99 2.26
N ALA A 46 -15.42 -28.55 3.05
CA ALA A 46 -16.43 -29.48 2.57
C ALA A 46 -17.68 -28.77 1.96
N ARG A 47 -17.77 -27.46 2.04
CA ARG A 47 -18.93 -26.71 1.54
C ARG A 47 -18.89 -26.59 0.01
N PRO A 48 -20.04 -26.75 -0.66
CA PRO A 48 -20.10 -26.62 -2.13
C PRO A 48 -19.96 -25.20 -2.65
N ASP A 49 -20.10 -24.18 -1.78
CA ASP A 49 -19.93 -22.76 -2.09
C ASP A 49 -18.53 -22.24 -1.78
N VAL A 50 -17.60 -23.11 -1.35
CA VAL A 50 -16.18 -22.81 -1.15
C VAL A 50 -15.36 -23.51 -2.23
N GLU A 51 -14.77 -22.76 -3.13
CA GLU A 51 -13.98 -23.31 -4.24
C GLU A 51 -12.60 -23.77 -3.76
N ARG A 52 -11.95 -22.98 -2.89
CA ARG A 52 -10.57 -23.19 -2.46
C ARG A 52 -10.32 -22.60 -1.08
N ILE A 53 -9.48 -23.28 -0.30
CA ILE A 53 -8.91 -22.73 0.95
C ILE A 53 -7.39 -22.74 0.79
N GLU A 54 -6.80 -21.61 1.12
CA GLU A 54 -5.34 -21.39 1.13
C GLU A 54 -4.91 -20.81 2.48
N PRO A 55 -3.69 -21.12 2.93
CA PRO A 55 -3.16 -20.44 4.10
C PRO A 55 -3.03 -18.93 3.83
N ASP A 56 -3.40 -18.13 4.82
CA ASP A 56 -3.08 -16.71 4.84
C ASP A 56 -1.59 -16.57 5.15
N LEU A 57 -0.79 -16.31 4.11
CA LEU A 57 0.66 -16.25 4.25
C LEU A 57 1.05 -14.88 4.81
N VAL A 58 1.96 -14.90 5.78
CA VAL A 58 2.62 -13.68 6.24
C VAL A 58 3.43 -13.10 5.10
N VAL A 59 3.11 -11.87 4.72
CA VAL A 59 3.90 -11.13 3.72
C VAL A 59 5.09 -10.51 4.44
N GLU A 60 6.28 -10.97 4.09
CA GLU A 60 7.53 -10.41 4.60
C GLU A 60 8.06 -9.36 3.61
N LEU A 61 8.55 -8.24 4.16
CA LEU A 61 9.22 -7.24 3.36
C LEU A 61 10.58 -7.78 2.91
N ILE A 62 10.87 -7.66 1.62
CA ILE A 62 12.22 -7.88 1.11
C ILE A 62 13.04 -6.63 1.46
N GLU A 63 13.92 -6.76 2.46
CA GLU A 63 14.79 -5.67 2.88
C GLU A 63 15.66 -5.18 1.72
N PRO A 64 15.76 -3.85 1.51
CA PRO A 64 16.66 -3.30 0.52
C PRO A 64 18.11 -3.71 0.84
N LEU A 65 18.87 -4.09 -0.17
CA LEU A 65 20.32 -4.25 0.02
C LEU A 65 20.93 -2.92 0.46
N PRO A 66 21.88 -2.94 1.43
CA PRO A 66 22.58 -1.73 1.81
C PRO A 66 23.23 -1.11 0.57
N SER A 67 22.74 0.02 0.13
CA SER A 67 23.38 0.76 -0.95
C SER A 67 24.51 1.61 -0.38
N GLU A 68 25.65 1.68 -1.03
CA GLU A 68 26.61 2.72 -0.77
C GLU A 68 25.91 4.07 -0.93
N LYS A 69 26.17 5.01 -0.02
CA LYS A 69 25.64 6.37 -0.15
C LYS A 69 26.04 6.91 -1.52
N VAL A 70 25.10 6.98 -2.44
CA VAL A 70 25.32 7.71 -3.68
C VAL A 70 25.46 9.17 -3.27
N VAL A 71 26.70 9.66 -3.28
CA VAL A 71 26.97 11.09 -3.16
C VAL A 71 26.37 11.70 -4.42
N ARG A 72 25.30 12.48 -4.25
CA ARG A 72 24.75 13.26 -5.35
C ARG A 72 25.81 14.25 -5.80
N GLU A 73 26.51 13.93 -6.87
CA GLU A 73 27.26 14.90 -7.63
C GLU A 73 26.31 15.55 -8.62
N ASP A 74 26.28 16.86 -8.59
CA ASP A 74 25.66 17.77 -9.52
C ASP A 74 24.16 18.07 -9.32
N LYS A 75 23.92 19.14 -8.55
CA LYS A 75 22.82 20.05 -8.85
C LYS A 75 23.12 20.66 -10.22
N ASP A 76 22.16 20.62 -11.15
CA ASP A 76 22.30 21.36 -12.38
C ASP A 76 22.53 22.86 -12.11
N ALA A 77 22.96 23.62 -13.10
CA ALA A 77 23.32 25.03 -12.93
C ALA A 77 22.16 25.92 -12.39
N ASN A 78 20.96 25.39 -12.29
CA ASN A 78 19.76 26.05 -11.79
C ASN A 78 19.40 25.64 -10.34
N GLY A 79 20.17 24.73 -9.72
CA GLY A 79 19.92 24.25 -8.36
C GLY A 79 18.75 23.28 -8.23
N ILE A 80 18.14 22.85 -9.32
CA ILE A 80 17.08 21.85 -9.35
C ILE A 80 17.75 20.50 -9.60
N GLY A 81 17.73 19.63 -8.57
CA GLY A 81 18.25 18.29 -8.67
C GLY A 81 17.19 17.34 -9.29
N ILE A 82 17.62 16.48 -10.21
CA ILE A 82 16.83 15.35 -10.67
C ILE A 82 17.55 14.08 -10.26
N THR A 83 16.81 13.15 -9.63
CA THR A 83 17.37 11.89 -9.19
C THR A 83 17.96 11.10 -10.38
N PRO A 84 19.18 10.56 -10.30
CA PRO A 84 19.82 9.86 -11.42
C PRO A 84 19.00 8.73 -12.02
N GLY A 85 18.24 7.99 -11.21
CA GLY A 85 17.32 6.94 -11.69
C GLY A 85 16.22 7.48 -12.60
N VAL A 86 15.69 8.67 -12.29
CA VAL A 86 14.67 9.35 -13.09
C VAL A 86 15.23 9.80 -14.43
N VAL A 87 16.48 10.28 -14.44
CA VAL A 87 17.23 10.62 -15.68
C VAL A 87 17.49 9.35 -16.52
N ALA A 88 17.90 8.27 -15.88
CA ALA A 88 18.22 7.01 -16.56
C ALA A 88 17.03 6.40 -17.32
N VAL A 89 15.80 6.63 -16.86
CA VAL A 89 14.57 6.19 -17.55
C VAL A 89 14.02 7.23 -18.53
N ASN A 90 14.74 8.33 -18.76
CA ASN A 90 14.36 9.43 -19.65
C ASN A 90 13.04 10.14 -19.26
N ALA A 91 12.62 10.09 -18.00
CA ALA A 91 11.41 10.77 -17.56
C ALA A 91 11.41 12.29 -17.84
N PRO A 92 12.54 13.03 -17.68
CA PRO A 92 12.60 14.45 -18.02
C PRO A 92 12.26 14.76 -19.49
N GLN A 93 12.57 13.87 -20.43
CA GLN A 93 12.18 14.05 -21.83
C GLN A 93 10.67 13.94 -22.00
N VAL A 94 10.03 13.01 -21.30
CA VAL A 94 8.56 12.86 -21.33
C VAL A 94 7.89 14.13 -20.78
N TRP A 95 8.40 14.69 -19.70
CA TRP A 95 7.85 15.92 -19.12
C TRP A 95 8.02 17.12 -20.07
N ASN A 96 9.21 17.28 -20.64
CA ASN A 96 9.56 18.45 -21.46
C ASN A 96 9.00 18.37 -22.88
N ASP A 97 9.09 17.20 -23.52
CA ASP A 97 8.73 17.05 -24.93
C ASP A 97 7.24 16.77 -25.12
N LEU A 98 6.61 16.09 -24.16
CA LEU A 98 5.21 15.66 -24.24
C LEU A 98 4.29 16.38 -23.26
N GLY A 99 4.83 17.11 -22.27
CA GLY A 99 4.04 17.76 -21.22
C GLY A 99 3.35 16.77 -20.27
N ILE A 100 3.86 15.53 -20.16
CA ILE A 100 3.25 14.45 -19.37
C ILE A 100 4.11 14.22 -18.13
N ASP A 101 3.64 14.69 -16.99
CA ASP A 101 4.30 14.59 -15.68
C ASP A 101 3.50 13.82 -14.62
N GLY A 102 2.37 13.25 -15.01
CA GLY A 102 1.43 12.57 -14.12
C GLY A 102 0.28 13.45 -13.63
N THR A 103 0.22 14.73 -14.00
CA THR A 103 -0.89 15.62 -13.65
C THR A 103 -2.23 15.00 -14.06
N GLY A 104 -3.20 14.98 -13.14
CA GLY A 104 -4.53 14.39 -13.36
C GLY A 104 -4.61 12.88 -13.09
N VAL A 105 -3.52 12.23 -12.74
CA VAL A 105 -3.46 10.81 -12.38
C VAL A 105 -3.42 10.64 -10.87
N VAL A 106 -4.04 9.57 -10.36
CA VAL A 106 -3.91 9.13 -8.98
C VAL A 106 -3.17 7.79 -8.95
N VAL A 107 -2.08 7.72 -8.20
CA VAL A 107 -1.29 6.50 -8.01
C VAL A 107 -1.61 5.92 -6.65
N GLY A 108 -1.89 4.62 -6.59
CA GLY A 108 -2.08 3.88 -5.35
C GLY A 108 -0.94 2.91 -5.08
N ILE A 109 -0.47 2.84 -3.83
CA ILE A 109 0.46 1.78 -3.40
C ILE A 109 -0.11 0.96 -2.25
N LEU A 110 0.26 -0.32 -2.26
CA LEU A 110 -0.01 -1.28 -1.19
C LEU A 110 1.37 -1.71 -0.65
N ASP A 111 1.77 -1.13 0.48
CA ASP A 111 3.12 -1.27 1.02
C ASP A 111 3.11 -1.17 2.56
N THR A 112 4.17 -0.68 3.18
CA THR A 112 4.27 -0.44 4.64
C THR A 112 3.53 0.82 5.10
N GLY A 113 2.90 1.55 4.20
CA GLY A 113 2.33 2.87 4.40
C GLY A 113 3.12 3.96 3.70
N VAL A 114 2.77 5.20 3.95
CA VAL A 114 3.48 6.40 3.47
C VAL A 114 3.47 7.44 4.58
N ASP A 115 4.61 8.07 4.85
CA ASP A 115 4.65 9.25 5.73
C ASP A 115 3.97 10.44 5.04
N GLY A 116 2.72 10.69 5.44
CA GLY A 116 1.90 11.78 4.91
C GLY A 116 2.46 13.19 5.19
N ASN A 117 3.39 13.33 6.12
CA ASN A 117 4.06 14.59 6.42
C ASN A 117 5.39 14.78 5.67
N HIS A 118 5.82 13.77 4.89
CA HIS A 118 7.08 13.87 4.16
C HIS A 118 7.05 15.05 3.17
N PRO A 119 8.00 15.99 3.23
CA PRO A 119 7.95 17.26 2.47
C PRO A 119 7.91 17.06 0.94
N ALA A 120 8.41 15.94 0.43
CA ALA A 120 8.32 15.62 -0.99
C ALA A 120 7.02 14.93 -1.40
N LEU A 121 6.10 14.63 -0.48
CA LEU A 121 4.89 13.86 -0.74
C LEU A 121 3.61 14.54 -0.23
N ALA A 122 3.70 15.29 0.87
CA ALA A 122 2.56 15.82 1.62
C ALA A 122 1.55 16.58 0.75
N ASP A 123 2.02 17.46 -0.13
CA ASP A 123 1.15 18.34 -0.94
C ASP A 123 0.34 17.56 -2.00
N ARG A 124 0.75 16.33 -2.34
CA ARG A 124 0.08 15.52 -3.37
C ARG A 124 -0.68 14.33 -2.83
N TRP A 125 -0.79 14.21 -1.51
CA TRP A 125 -1.74 13.28 -0.95
C TRP A 125 -3.17 13.65 -1.35
N ARG A 126 -3.87 12.73 -2.01
CA ARG A 126 -5.23 12.98 -2.49
C ARG A 126 -6.19 13.34 -1.34
N GLY A 127 -5.92 12.89 -0.10
CA GLY A 127 -6.71 13.21 1.09
C GLY A 127 -6.74 14.70 1.47
N ASN A 128 -5.86 15.53 0.89
CA ASN A 128 -5.96 17.00 0.99
C ASN A 128 -7.18 17.56 0.25
N PHE A 129 -7.78 16.79 -0.68
CA PHE A 129 -8.84 17.22 -1.60
C PHE A 129 -10.06 16.30 -1.61
N ALA A 130 -10.00 15.16 -0.91
CA ALA A 130 -11.05 14.14 -0.86
C ALA A 130 -11.10 13.51 0.55
N PRO A 131 -12.19 12.78 0.89
CA PRO A 131 -12.27 12.09 2.17
C PRO A 131 -11.09 11.15 2.40
N ALA A 132 -10.51 11.17 3.60
CA ALA A 132 -9.38 10.31 3.97
C ALA A 132 -9.68 8.82 3.70
N SER A 133 -10.90 8.38 3.98
CA SER A 133 -11.37 7.00 3.74
C SER A 133 -11.33 6.54 2.28
N GLU A 134 -11.20 7.47 1.33
CA GLU A 134 -11.01 7.16 -0.10
C GLU A 134 -9.53 7.21 -0.51
N CYS A 135 -8.63 7.59 0.42
CA CYS A 135 -7.25 7.90 0.10
C CYS A 135 -6.24 7.16 0.98
N TRP A 136 -6.69 6.63 2.12
CA TRP A 136 -5.87 5.92 3.07
C TRP A 136 -6.64 4.75 3.68
N LEU A 137 -5.97 3.61 3.83
CA LEU A 137 -6.46 2.47 4.58
C LEU A 137 -5.37 1.98 5.53
N ASP A 138 -5.60 2.12 6.84
CA ASP A 138 -4.75 1.55 7.88
C ASP A 138 -5.09 0.07 8.11
N ALA A 139 -4.72 -0.80 7.16
CA ALA A 139 -5.00 -2.23 7.24
C ALA A 139 -4.21 -2.95 8.33
N ALA A 140 -3.03 -2.43 8.66
CA ALA A 140 -2.17 -2.98 9.71
C ALA A 140 -2.47 -2.42 11.12
N ASN A 141 -3.44 -1.50 11.23
CA ASN A 141 -3.82 -0.83 12.50
C ASN A 141 -2.63 -0.17 13.21
N LEU A 142 -1.83 0.59 12.48
CA LEU A 142 -0.65 1.28 13.01
C LEU A 142 -0.99 2.54 13.81
N GLY A 143 -2.25 2.94 13.85
CA GLY A 143 -2.77 3.88 14.84
C GLY A 143 -3.36 5.19 14.31
N ASP A 144 -3.38 5.44 13.02
CA ASP A 144 -4.10 6.58 12.45
C ASP A 144 -4.96 6.15 11.25
N PRO A 145 -6.27 5.96 11.45
CA PRO A 145 -7.18 5.55 10.38
C PRO A 145 -7.47 6.66 9.38
N ASP A 146 -7.17 7.91 9.69
CA ASP A 146 -7.56 9.08 8.90
C ASP A 146 -6.37 9.78 8.25
N PHE A 147 -5.13 9.39 8.57
CA PHE A 147 -3.93 10.00 8.02
C PHE A 147 -2.83 8.98 7.72
N PRO A 148 -2.15 9.07 6.54
CA PRO A 148 -1.11 8.12 6.16
C PRO A 148 0.11 8.16 7.07
N VAL A 149 0.48 6.98 7.55
CA VAL A 149 1.67 6.76 8.37
C VAL A 149 2.50 5.61 7.80
N ASP A 150 3.80 5.65 8.02
CA ASP A 150 4.73 4.61 7.63
C ASP A 150 5.73 4.37 8.77
N GLN A 151 5.70 3.20 9.38
CA GLN A 151 6.60 2.83 10.47
C GLN A 151 7.87 2.13 9.99
N HIS A 152 7.96 1.83 8.68
CA HIS A 152 9.06 1.09 8.10
C HIS A 152 9.88 1.87 7.07
N TYR A 153 9.35 2.98 6.59
CA TYR A 153 9.94 3.86 5.57
C TYR A 153 10.03 3.30 4.14
N HIS A 154 9.73 1.99 3.93
CA HIS A 154 9.80 1.39 2.61
C HIS A 154 8.76 1.98 1.65
N GLY A 155 7.49 2.01 2.03
CA GLY A 155 6.42 2.55 1.20
C GLY A 155 6.58 4.05 0.93
N THR A 156 7.10 4.81 1.91
CA THR A 156 7.46 6.22 1.72
C THR A 156 8.55 6.37 0.65
N HIS A 157 9.57 5.52 0.67
CA HIS A 157 10.63 5.52 -0.35
C HIS A 157 10.08 5.12 -1.73
N VAL A 158 9.22 4.10 -1.80
CA VAL A 158 8.57 3.67 -3.05
C VAL A 158 7.70 4.79 -3.62
N MET A 159 6.84 5.42 -2.79
CA MET A 159 6.02 6.54 -3.23
C MET A 159 6.88 7.74 -3.67
N GLY A 160 7.99 7.99 -2.99
CA GLY A 160 8.97 9.00 -3.38
C GLY A 160 9.53 8.76 -4.78
N THR A 161 9.86 7.50 -5.11
CA THR A 161 10.33 7.12 -6.45
C THR A 161 9.25 7.32 -7.53
N VAL A 162 7.97 7.20 -7.17
CA VAL A 162 6.86 7.39 -8.11
C VAL A 162 6.48 8.84 -8.26
N THR A 163 6.23 9.58 -7.17
CA THR A 163 5.64 10.93 -7.21
C THR A 163 6.45 12.00 -6.49
N GLY A 164 7.60 11.66 -5.90
CA GLY A 164 8.33 12.58 -5.04
C GLY A 164 8.76 13.86 -5.74
N LEU A 165 8.44 15.00 -5.13
CA LEU A 165 8.85 16.34 -5.57
C LEU A 165 9.06 17.21 -4.35
N ALA A 166 10.26 17.68 -4.12
CA ALA A 166 10.60 18.73 -3.17
C ALA A 166 10.91 20.04 -3.92
N LEU A 167 11.00 21.15 -3.19
CA LEU A 167 11.20 22.48 -3.79
C LEU A 167 12.37 22.55 -4.78
N ASP A 168 13.45 21.82 -4.50
CA ASP A 168 14.69 21.86 -5.27
C ASP A 168 15.06 20.51 -5.92
N ASP A 169 14.23 19.48 -5.75
CA ASP A 169 14.54 18.13 -6.19
C ASP A 169 13.33 17.41 -6.79
N THR A 170 13.43 16.95 -8.02
CA THR A 170 12.48 16.01 -8.63
C THR A 170 12.97 14.60 -8.38
N ILE A 171 12.25 13.88 -7.51
CA ILE A 171 12.64 12.56 -7.01
C ILE A 171 11.89 11.46 -7.75
N GLY A 172 10.61 11.74 -8.09
CA GLY A 172 9.70 10.78 -8.71
C GLY A 172 9.59 10.90 -10.20
N VAL A 173 9.16 9.81 -10.83
CA VAL A 173 8.95 9.72 -12.30
C VAL A 173 7.70 10.48 -12.74
N ALA A 174 6.68 10.58 -11.88
CA ALA A 174 5.41 11.26 -12.11
C ALA A 174 5.16 12.35 -11.05
N PRO A 175 5.96 13.44 -11.06
CA PRO A 175 5.94 14.44 -10.00
C PRO A 175 4.62 15.24 -9.92
N GLY A 176 3.79 15.23 -10.95
CA GLY A 176 2.48 15.87 -10.97
C GLY A 176 1.32 14.98 -10.49
N ALA A 177 1.54 13.68 -10.27
CA ALA A 177 0.49 12.77 -9.85
C ALA A 177 0.09 12.97 -8.37
N LEU A 178 -1.21 12.80 -8.08
CA LEU A 178 -1.70 12.61 -6.72
C LEU A 178 -1.46 11.16 -6.28
N TRP A 179 -1.45 10.93 -4.95
CA TRP A 179 -1.27 9.58 -4.44
C TRP A 179 -2.28 9.22 -3.36
N ILE A 180 -2.53 7.91 -3.26
CA ILE A 180 -3.25 7.23 -2.20
C ILE A 180 -2.43 6.03 -1.74
N ALA A 181 -2.66 5.53 -0.53
CA ALA A 181 -1.87 4.43 0.01
C ALA A 181 -2.65 3.55 0.99
N THR A 182 -2.11 2.36 1.22
CA THR A 182 -2.49 1.51 2.36
C THR A 182 -1.25 0.86 2.96
N ASN A 183 -1.27 0.58 4.26
CA ASN A 183 -0.27 -0.22 4.94
C ASN A 183 -0.79 -1.67 5.07
N ILE A 184 -0.38 -2.54 4.19
CA ILE A 184 -0.72 -3.96 4.23
C ILE A 184 0.45 -4.84 4.65
N ILE A 185 1.66 -4.28 4.64
CA ILE A 185 2.89 -4.97 5.06
C ILE A 185 3.25 -4.46 6.44
N ASN A 186 3.15 -5.33 7.44
CA ASN A 186 3.57 -5.04 8.81
C ASN A 186 4.78 -5.91 9.17
N SER A 187 5.95 -5.30 9.25
CA SER A 187 7.17 -5.99 9.65
C SER A 187 7.26 -6.29 11.15
N SER A 188 6.30 -5.82 11.95
CA SER A 188 6.31 -6.00 13.41
C SER A 188 5.80 -7.37 13.89
N THR A 189 5.35 -8.24 12.99
CA THR A 189 5.02 -9.62 13.33
C THR A 189 6.22 -10.54 13.18
N GLY A 190 7.27 -10.27 13.93
CA GLY A 190 8.18 -11.33 14.32
C GLY A 190 7.42 -12.34 15.21
N PRO A 191 7.83 -13.62 15.22
CA PRO A 191 7.13 -14.64 16.03
C PRO A 191 7.07 -14.21 17.48
N ALA A 192 5.86 -14.19 18.04
CA ALA A 192 5.63 -14.07 19.46
C ALA A 192 6.10 -15.33 20.18
#